data_407d5961297594230e151eb1819f8e87
#
_entry.id   407d5961297594230e151eb1819f8e87
#
_cell.length_a   1.000
_cell.length_b   1.000
_cell.length_c   1.000
_cell.angle_alpha   90.00
_cell.angle_beta   90.00
_cell.angle_gamma   90.00
#
_symmetry.space_group_name_H-M   'P 1'
#
loop_
_entity.id
_entity.type
_entity.pdbx_description
1 polymer ?
#
loop_
_entity_poly.entity_id
_entity_poly.type
_entity_poly.pdbx_seq_one_letter_code
_entity_poly.pdbx_strand_id
1 'polypeptide(L)'
;MQHTRKEQMEAFGRFLDILDELRVKCPWDKKQTNESLRPNTIEETYELCDALMRDDKQEICKELGDVLLHVAFYAKIGSETGDFDIKDVCDRLCEKLIFRHPHVFGDVKAETAGQVSENWEQLKLKEKGGNKTVLSGVPAALPSLIKAYRIQDKARNVGFDWEEREQVWDKVKEEIGEFQAEVARMDKQKAEEEFGDVMFSLINAARLYKINPDNALEHTNQKFIRRFNYVEAHSIKEGRNLHDMTLEEMDKLWEEAKALEKKGN
;
A
#
# COMPACT_ATOMS: atom_id res chain seq x y z
N MET A 1 -4.93 11.38 -25.75
CA MET A 1 -4.90 10.61 -27.02
C MET A 1 -4.77 9.14 -26.66
N GLN A 2 -5.58 8.27 -27.27
CA GLN A 2 -5.44 6.83 -27.07
C GLN A 2 -4.57 6.27 -28.20
N HIS A 3 -3.44 5.69 -27.83
CA HIS A 3 -2.58 4.95 -28.75
C HIS A 3 -3.21 3.59 -29.10
N THR A 4 -2.93 3.12 -30.30
CA THR A 4 -3.35 1.79 -30.75
C THR A 4 -2.61 0.70 -29.97
N ARG A 5 -3.20 -0.52 -29.93
CA ARG A 5 -2.54 -1.67 -29.29
C ARG A 5 -1.15 -1.93 -29.90
N LYS A 6 -1.01 -1.75 -31.20
CA LYS A 6 0.25 -1.95 -31.92
C LYS A 6 1.32 -0.96 -31.42
N GLU A 7 0.99 0.33 -31.32
CA GLU A 7 1.92 1.35 -30.81
C GLU A 7 2.33 1.09 -29.36
N GLN A 8 1.40 0.62 -28.53
CA GLN A 8 1.69 0.21 -27.14
C GLN A 8 2.68 -0.96 -27.10
N MET A 9 2.49 -1.97 -27.94
CA MET A 9 3.39 -3.13 -28.03
C MET A 9 4.77 -2.74 -28.56
N GLU A 10 4.82 -1.87 -29.57
CA GLU A 10 6.08 -1.36 -30.13
C GLU A 10 6.86 -0.51 -29.10
N ALA A 11 6.17 0.30 -28.30
CA ALA A 11 6.78 1.08 -27.23
C ALA A 11 7.36 0.17 -26.14
N PHE A 12 6.64 -0.88 -25.75
CA PHE A 12 7.11 -1.87 -24.78
C PHE A 12 8.30 -2.67 -25.31
N GLY A 13 8.26 -3.11 -26.58
CA GLY A 13 9.38 -3.78 -27.22
C GLY A 13 10.64 -2.92 -27.25
N ARG A 14 10.52 -1.65 -27.67
CA ARG A 14 11.64 -0.69 -27.65
C ARG A 14 12.21 -0.49 -26.25
N PHE A 15 11.37 -0.47 -25.21
CA PHE A 15 11.84 -0.40 -23.82
C PHE A 15 12.69 -1.62 -23.45
N LEU A 16 12.26 -2.83 -23.81
CA LEU A 16 13.04 -4.05 -23.56
C LEU A 16 14.38 -4.04 -24.29
N ASP A 17 14.42 -3.58 -25.55
CA ASP A 17 15.66 -3.44 -26.33
C ASP A 17 16.65 -2.48 -25.65
N ILE A 18 16.15 -1.35 -25.12
CA ILE A 18 16.97 -0.38 -24.38
C ILE A 18 17.53 -1.01 -23.09
N LEU A 19 16.69 -1.73 -22.34
CA LEU A 19 17.13 -2.41 -21.11
C LEU A 19 18.19 -3.47 -21.39
N ASP A 20 18.05 -4.23 -22.48
CA ASP A 20 19.05 -5.19 -22.92
C ASP A 20 20.39 -4.52 -23.24
N GLU A 21 20.36 -3.37 -23.90
CA GLU A 21 21.55 -2.59 -24.20
C GLU A 21 22.21 -2.03 -22.93
N LEU A 22 21.44 -1.47 -22.01
CA LEU A 22 21.90 -0.97 -20.71
C LEU A 22 22.55 -2.10 -19.91
N ARG A 23 21.92 -3.28 -19.84
CA ARG A 23 22.43 -4.44 -19.10
C ARG A 23 23.83 -4.87 -19.58
N VAL A 24 24.13 -4.69 -20.86
CA VAL A 24 25.42 -5.04 -21.45
C VAL A 24 26.43 -3.89 -21.36
N LYS A 25 26.01 -2.64 -21.59
CA LYS A 25 26.91 -1.50 -21.79
C LYS A 25 27.08 -0.61 -20.56
N CYS A 26 26.05 -0.47 -19.72
CA CYS A 26 26.12 0.40 -18.55
C CYS A 26 26.87 -0.30 -17.40
N PRO A 27 27.95 0.29 -16.85
CA PRO A 27 28.71 -0.32 -15.76
C PRO A 27 27.91 -0.50 -14.46
N TRP A 28 26.85 0.31 -14.26
CA TRP A 28 25.96 0.21 -13.10
C TRP A 28 24.95 -0.91 -13.30
N ASP A 29 24.20 -0.90 -14.40
CA ASP A 29 23.17 -1.89 -14.70
C ASP A 29 23.74 -3.31 -14.76
N LYS A 30 24.92 -3.47 -15.36
CA LYS A 30 25.62 -4.77 -15.48
C LYS A 30 25.89 -5.45 -14.14
N LYS A 31 26.03 -4.69 -13.05
CA LYS A 31 26.36 -5.21 -11.73
C LYS A 31 25.12 -5.53 -10.88
N GLN A 32 23.94 -5.09 -11.32
CA GLN A 32 22.74 -5.24 -10.51
C GLN A 32 22.33 -6.71 -10.38
N THR A 33 21.82 -7.03 -9.20
CA THR A 33 21.26 -8.32 -8.81
C THR A 33 19.84 -8.12 -8.27
N ASN A 34 19.08 -9.19 -8.11
CA ASN A 34 17.78 -9.14 -7.46
C ASN A 34 17.86 -8.49 -6.06
N GLU A 35 18.91 -8.79 -5.32
CA GLU A 35 19.13 -8.24 -3.97
C GLU A 35 19.47 -6.75 -4.00
N SER A 36 20.37 -6.32 -4.91
CA SER A 36 20.78 -4.92 -5.01
C SER A 36 19.67 -3.99 -5.47
N LEU A 37 18.76 -4.47 -6.32
CA LEU A 37 17.61 -3.69 -6.82
C LEU A 37 16.41 -3.66 -5.86
N ARG A 38 16.35 -4.59 -4.91
CA ARG A 38 15.20 -4.67 -3.99
C ARG A 38 14.89 -3.38 -3.23
N PRO A 39 15.88 -2.66 -2.65
CA PRO A 39 15.62 -1.38 -1.99
C PRO A 39 14.96 -0.35 -2.93
N ASN A 40 15.51 -0.19 -4.13
CA ASN A 40 14.97 0.75 -5.12
C ASN A 40 13.53 0.37 -5.53
N THR A 41 13.24 -0.92 -5.71
CA THR A 41 11.86 -1.36 -6.02
C THR A 41 10.87 -0.93 -4.93
N ILE A 42 11.28 -0.96 -3.66
CA ILE A 42 10.45 -0.51 -2.54
C ILE A 42 10.26 1.01 -2.62
N GLU A 43 11.33 1.76 -2.89
CA GLU A 43 11.32 3.21 -3.05
C GLU A 43 10.36 3.63 -4.17
N GLU A 44 10.54 3.13 -5.40
CA GLU A 44 9.67 3.45 -6.55
C GLU A 44 8.20 3.06 -6.29
N THR A 45 7.98 1.98 -5.55
CA THR A 45 6.61 1.59 -5.17
C THR A 45 5.98 2.61 -4.24
N TYR A 46 6.73 3.16 -3.29
CA TYR A 46 6.23 4.21 -2.38
C TYR A 46 6.08 5.55 -3.10
N GLU A 47 6.97 5.91 -4.03
CA GLU A 47 6.84 7.11 -4.85
C GLU A 47 5.58 7.05 -5.71
N LEU A 48 5.31 5.90 -6.33
CA LEU A 48 4.04 5.68 -7.03
C LEU A 48 2.83 5.82 -6.09
N CYS A 49 2.89 5.26 -4.87
CA CYS A 49 1.81 5.40 -3.90
C CYS A 49 1.55 6.87 -3.53
N ASP A 50 2.61 7.66 -3.33
CA ASP A 50 2.50 9.09 -3.03
C ASP A 50 1.91 9.87 -4.20
N ALA A 51 2.37 9.62 -5.43
CA ALA A 51 1.81 10.22 -6.64
C ALA A 51 0.31 9.90 -6.82
N LEU A 52 -0.11 8.66 -6.51
CA LEU A 52 -1.51 8.22 -6.52
C LEU A 52 -2.34 8.96 -5.46
N MET A 53 -1.81 9.16 -4.26
CA MET A 53 -2.48 9.90 -3.18
C MET A 53 -2.70 11.38 -3.53
N ARG A 54 -1.77 11.99 -4.25
CA ARG A 54 -1.86 13.38 -4.74
C ARG A 54 -2.68 13.53 -6.01
N ASP A 55 -3.07 12.44 -6.65
CA ASP A 55 -3.72 12.38 -7.97
C ASP A 55 -2.91 13.11 -9.08
N ASP A 56 -1.58 13.14 -8.95
CA ASP A 56 -0.68 13.78 -9.91
C ASP A 56 -0.46 12.86 -11.12
N LYS A 57 -1.16 13.15 -12.21
CA LYS A 57 -1.15 12.30 -13.41
C LYS A 57 0.22 12.24 -14.10
N GLN A 58 1.05 13.26 -13.97
CA GLN A 58 2.38 13.28 -14.58
C GLN A 58 3.34 12.43 -13.76
N GLU A 59 3.36 12.62 -12.44
CA GLU A 59 4.15 11.78 -11.53
C GLU A 59 3.68 10.33 -11.56
N ILE A 60 2.36 10.06 -11.56
CA ILE A 60 1.84 8.69 -11.71
C ILE A 60 2.39 8.02 -12.98
N CYS A 61 2.43 8.73 -14.10
CA CYS A 61 2.95 8.18 -15.36
C CYS A 61 4.44 7.88 -15.27
N LYS A 62 5.21 8.74 -14.61
CA LYS A 62 6.64 8.57 -14.38
C LYS A 62 6.90 7.35 -13.48
N GLU A 63 6.31 7.32 -12.29
CA GLU A 63 6.53 6.27 -11.31
C GLU A 63 6.04 4.89 -11.78
N LEU A 64 4.98 4.85 -12.61
CA LEU A 64 4.60 3.61 -13.30
C LEU A 64 5.70 3.12 -14.24
N GLY A 65 6.45 4.02 -14.88
CA GLY A 65 7.62 3.69 -15.70
C GLY A 65 8.74 3.07 -14.86
N ASP A 66 9.03 3.65 -13.69
CA ASP A 66 10.10 3.20 -12.81
C ASP A 66 9.76 1.84 -12.16
N VAL A 67 8.53 1.62 -11.73
CA VAL A 67 8.05 0.29 -11.29
C VAL A 67 8.11 -0.73 -12.45
N LEU A 68 7.72 -0.33 -13.67
CA LEU A 68 7.80 -1.21 -14.86
C LEU A 68 9.26 -1.57 -15.19
N LEU A 69 10.20 -0.62 -15.04
CA LEU A 69 11.62 -0.87 -15.20
C LEU A 69 12.09 -1.99 -14.28
N HIS A 70 11.73 -1.94 -13.00
CA HIS A 70 12.09 -2.98 -12.04
C HIS A 70 11.50 -4.35 -12.41
N VAL A 71 10.24 -4.40 -12.85
CA VAL A 71 9.62 -5.66 -13.33
C VAL A 71 10.39 -6.26 -14.50
N ALA A 72 10.72 -5.46 -15.50
CA ALA A 72 11.47 -5.93 -16.68
C ALA A 72 12.92 -6.28 -16.32
N PHE A 73 13.54 -5.54 -15.41
CA PHE A 73 14.91 -5.79 -14.99
C PHE A 73 15.05 -7.14 -14.26
N TYR A 74 14.13 -7.46 -13.34
CA TYR A 74 14.10 -8.78 -12.71
C TYR A 74 13.86 -9.91 -13.72
N ALA A 75 12.99 -9.68 -14.70
CA ALA A 75 12.78 -10.65 -15.77
C ALA A 75 14.02 -10.82 -16.64
N LYS A 76 14.78 -9.74 -16.88
CA LYS A 76 16.07 -9.78 -17.58
C LYS A 76 17.10 -10.59 -16.81
N ILE A 77 17.24 -10.36 -15.50
CA ILE A 77 18.15 -11.13 -14.63
C ILE A 77 17.75 -12.62 -14.64
N GLY A 78 16.45 -12.93 -14.54
CA GLY A 78 15.95 -14.31 -14.61
C GLY A 78 16.26 -14.99 -15.93
N SER A 79 16.24 -14.24 -17.04
CA SER A 79 16.59 -14.78 -18.38
C SER A 79 18.07 -15.12 -18.53
N GLU A 80 18.96 -14.46 -17.81
CA GLU A 80 20.41 -14.71 -17.83
C GLU A 80 20.79 -16.06 -17.21
N THR A 81 19.95 -16.57 -16.29
CA THR A 81 20.11 -17.90 -15.68
C THR A 81 19.21 -18.95 -16.33
N GLY A 82 18.35 -18.56 -17.27
CA GLY A 82 17.41 -19.45 -17.94
C GLY A 82 16.23 -19.88 -17.08
N ASP A 83 15.94 -19.15 -15.99
CA ASP A 83 14.84 -19.47 -15.07
C ASP A 83 13.48 -19.01 -15.61
N PHE A 84 13.40 -17.78 -16.11
CA PHE A 84 12.22 -17.16 -16.72
C PHE A 84 12.60 -15.85 -17.43
N ASP A 85 11.73 -15.38 -18.32
CA ASP A 85 11.83 -14.07 -18.95
C ASP A 85 10.53 -13.27 -18.82
N ILE A 86 10.46 -12.11 -19.45
CA ILE A 86 9.28 -11.23 -19.40
C ILE A 86 8.04 -11.88 -20.04
N LYS A 87 8.21 -12.77 -21.01
CA LYS A 87 7.11 -13.53 -21.60
C LYS A 87 6.50 -14.47 -20.58
N ASP A 88 7.32 -15.20 -19.82
CA ASP A 88 6.86 -16.09 -18.76
C ASP A 88 6.10 -15.32 -17.67
N VAL A 89 6.60 -14.13 -17.30
CA VAL A 89 5.92 -13.25 -16.34
C VAL A 89 4.53 -12.85 -16.86
N CYS A 90 4.43 -12.42 -18.11
CA CYS A 90 3.18 -12.02 -18.74
C CYS A 90 2.22 -13.21 -18.90
N ASP A 91 2.68 -14.33 -19.39
CA ASP A 91 1.83 -15.51 -19.62
C ASP A 91 1.25 -16.06 -18.31
N ARG A 92 2.09 -16.23 -17.29
CA ARG A 92 1.63 -16.66 -15.95
C ARG A 92 0.65 -15.66 -15.32
N LEU A 93 0.84 -14.36 -15.56
CA LEU A 93 -0.12 -13.36 -15.11
C LEU A 93 -1.44 -13.48 -15.86
N CYS A 94 -1.43 -13.65 -17.20
CA CYS A 94 -2.62 -13.85 -18.02
C CYS A 94 -3.40 -15.10 -17.59
N GLU A 95 -2.74 -16.23 -17.45
CA GLU A 95 -3.33 -17.49 -16.98
C GLU A 95 -3.99 -17.32 -15.62
N LYS A 96 -3.29 -16.68 -14.68
CA LYS A 96 -3.82 -16.36 -13.34
C LYS A 96 -5.07 -15.48 -13.41
N LEU A 97 -5.06 -14.45 -14.25
CA LEU A 97 -6.20 -13.54 -14.40
C LEU A 97 -7.40 -14.25 -15.03
N ILE A 98 -7.20 -15.05 -16.07
CA ILE A 98 -8.26 -15.86 -16.70
C ILE A 98 -8.87 -16.83 -15.68
N PHE A 99 -8.03 -17.57 -14.97
CA PHE A 99 -8.47 -18.53 -13.96
C PHE A 99 -9.28 -17.89 -12.82
N ARG A 100 -8.86 -16.69 -12.37
CA ARG A 100 -9.50 -16.00 -11.24
C ARG A 100 -10.73 -15.17 -11.62
N HIS A 101 -11.02 -15.03 -12.90
CA HIS A 101 -12.19 -14.28 -13.40
C HIS A 101 -13.12 -15.16 -14.28
N PRO A 102 -13.62 -16.30 -13.74
CA PRO A 102 -14.50 -17.19 -14.51
C PRO A 102 -15.84 -16.54 -14.85
N HIS A 103 -16.19 -15.43 -14.21
CA HIS A 103 -17.35 -14.61 -14.54
C HIS A 103 -17.13 -13.70 -15.76
N VAL A 104 -15.88 -13.56 -16.25
CA VAL A 104 -15.52 -12.81 -17.47
C VAL A 104 -15.11 -13.75 -18.60
N PHE A 105 -14.34 -14.79 -18.26
CA PHE A 105 -13.71 -15.68 -19.24
C PHE A 105 -14.32 -17.10 -19.26
N GLY A 106 -15.34 -17.37 -18.45
CA GLY A 106 -16.04 -18.66 -18.34
C GLY A 106 -17.54 -18.47 -18.12
N ASP A 107 -18.20 -19.49 -17.57
CA ASP A 107 -19.67 -19.57 -17.48
C ASP A 107 -20.22 -19.19 -16.07
N VAL A 108 -19.36 -18.79 -15.12
CA VAL A 108 -19.77 -18.43 -13.76
C VAL A 108 -20.41 -17.04 -13.78
N LYS A 109 -21.59 -16.90 -13.17
CA LYS A 109 -22.22 -15.59 -13.01
C LYS A 109 -21.81 -14.96 -11.67
N ALA A 110 -21.36 -13.71 -11.68
CA ALA A 110 -21.18 -12.89 -10.50
C ALA A 110 -21.69 -11.48 -10.82
N GLU A 111 -22.73 -11.05 -10.11
CA GLU A 111 -23.44 -9.80 -10.38
C GLU A 111 -22.95 -8.65 -9.49
N THR A 112 -22.23 -8.97 -8.41
CA THR A 112 -21.73 -7.98 -7.45
C THR A 112 -20.23 -8.14 -7.17
N ALA A 113 -19.56 -7.03 -6.84
CA ALA A 113 -18.16 -7.04 -6.45
C ALA A 113 -17.89 -7.92 -5.20
N GLY A 114 -18.86 -8.05 -4.29
CA GLY A 114 -18.79 -8.94 -3.14
C GLY A 114 -18.68 -10.41 -3.55
N GLN A 115 -19.57 -10.87 -4.42
CA GLN A 115 -19.53 -12.24 -4.97
C GLN A 115 -18.21 -12.53 -5.72
N VAL A 116 -17.70 -11.55 -6.45
CA VAL A 116 -16.39 -11.69 -7.12
C VAL A 116 -15.28 -11.88 -6.08
N SER A 117 -15.28 -11.11 -4.99
CA SER A 117 -14.27 -11.17 -3.93
C SER A 117 -14.29 -12.51 -3.19
N GLU A 118 -15.48 -13.03 -2.85
CA GLU A 118 -15.66 -14.34 -2.20
C GLU A 118 -15.18 -15.47 -3.11
N ASN A 119 -15.62 -15.48 -4.37
CA ASN A 119 -15.18 -16.45 -5.37
C ASN A 119 -13.65 -16.42 -5.54
N TRP A 120 -13.06 -15.26 -5.49
CA TRP A 120 -11.61 -15.08 -5.67
C TRP A 120 -10.78 -15.73 -4.56
N GLU A 121 -11.20 -15.61 -3.30
CA GLU A 121 -10.51 -16.29 -2.20
C GLU A 121 -10.66 -17.81 -2.28
N GLN A 122 -11.83 -18.32 -2.67
CA GLN A 122 -12.04 -19.75 -2.90
C GLN A 122 -11.18 -20.29 -4.07
N LEU A 123 -11.07 -19.52 -5.16
CA LEU A 123 -10.26 -19.89 -6.32
C LEU A 123 -8.76 -19.91 -5.98
N LYS A 124 -8.29 -18.99 -5.16
CA LYS A 124 -6.89 -18.98 -4.69
C LYS A 124 -6.52 -20.24 -3.88
N LEU A 125 -7.46 -20.81 -3.16
CA LEU A 125 -7.25 -22.08 -2.43
C LEU A 125 -7.18 -23.30 -3.35
N LYS A 126 -7.84 -23.21 -4.53
CA LYS A 126 -7.89 -24.28 -5.55
C LYS A 126 -6.77 -24.17 -6.59
N GLU A 127 -6.08 -23.06 -6.64
CA GLU A 127 -5.01 -22.81 -7.61
C GLU A 127 -3.82 -23.77 -7.37
N LYS A 128 -3.29 -24.35 -8.44
CA LYS A 128 -2.12 -25.24 -8.35
C LYS A 128 -0.92 -24.48 -7.75
N GLY A 129 -0.46 -24.90 -6.60
CA GLY A 129 0.55 -24.16 -5.84
C GLY A 129 -0.01 -22.96 -5.05
N GLY A 130 -1.34 -22.85 -4.94
CA GLY A 130 -2.03 -21.79 -4.21
C GLY A 130 -1.90 -21.88 -2.70
N ASN A 131 -2.61 -21.00 -2.02
CA ASN A 131 -2.54 -20.86 -0.57
C ASN A 131 -3.06 -22.12 0.15
N LYS A 132 -2.26 -22.67 1.07
CA LYS A 132 -2.67 -23.84 1.88
C LYS A 132 -3.74 -23.49 2.92
N THR A 133 -3.77 -22.25 3.39
CA THR A 133 -4.74 -21.73 4.35
C THR A 133 -5.16 -20.32 3.95
N VAL A 134 -6.25 -19.81 4.50
CA VAL A 134 -6.79 -18.47 4.20
C VAL A 134 -5.72 -17.39 4.38
N LEU A 135 -4.96 -17.46 5.47
CA LEU A 135 -3.98 -16.44 5.84
C LEU A 135 -2.58 -16.67 5.24
N SER A 136 -2.27 -17.86 4.72
CA SER A 136 -0.95 -18.16 4.13
C SER A 136 -0.62 -17.28 2.91
N GLY A 137 -1.61 -16.65 2.29
CA GLY A 137 -1.42 -15.70 1.20
C GLY A 137 -1.23 -14.25 1.65
N VAL A 138 -1.01 -13.98 2.94
CA VAL A 138 -0.62 -12.65 3.45
C VAL A 138 0.91 -12.58 3.48
N PRO A 139 1.55 -11.71 2.68
CA PRO A 139 3.00 -11.62 2.67
C PRO A 139 3.56 -11.21 4.05
N ALA A 140 4.56 -11.94 4.53
CA ALA A 140 5.18 -11.68 5.83
C ALA A 140 5.84 -10.28 5.91
N ALA A 141 6.34 -9.78 4.78
CA ALA A 141 7.07 -8.51 4.67
C ALA A 141 6.17 -7.27 4.55
N LEU A 142 4.83 -7.41 4.53
CA LEU A 142 3.96 -6.24 4.49
C LEU A 142 4.14 -5.35 5.73
N PRO A 143 4.09 -4.01 5.57
CA PRO A 143 3.95 -3.08 6.69
C PRO A 143 2.78 -3.47 7.60
N SER A 144 2.94 -3.31 8.91
CA SER A 144 2.02 -3.89 9.90
C SER A 144 0.57 -3.42 9.76
N LEU A 145 0.35 -2.14 9.42
CA LEU A 145 -1.00 -1.58 9.22
C LEU A 145 -1.71 -2.25 8.02
N ILE A 146 -1.03 -2.30 6.87
CA ILE A 146 -1.54 -2.95 5.65
C ILE A 146 -1.73 -4.45 5.89
N LYS A 147 -0.81 -5.08 6.63
CA LYS A 147 -0.90 -6.51 6.98
C LYS A 147 -2.13 -6.81 7.82
N ALA A 148 -2.40 -6.01 8.87
CA ALA A 148 -3.55 -6.17 9.74
C ALA A 148 -4.87 -6.03 8.96
N TYR A 149 -5.00 -4.98 8.14
CA TYR A 149 -6.15 -4.81 7.26
C TYR A 149 -6.35 -6.02 6.34
N ARG A 150 -5.26 -6.53 5.74
CA ARG A 150 -5.31 -7.66 4.82
C ARG A 150 -5.68 -8.97 5.51
N ILE A 151 -5.21 -9.21 6.74
CA ILE A 151 -5.58 -10.36 7.56
C ILE A 151 -7.08 -10.35 7.82
N GLN A 152 -7.61 -9.23 8.29
CA GLN A 152 -9.02 -9.07 8.62
C GLN A 152 -9.93 -9.19 7.38
N ASP A 153 -9.54 -8.60 6.25
CA ASP A 153 -10.28 -8.73 5.00
C ASP A 153 -10.37 -10.20 4.54
N LYS A 154 -9.28 -10.95 4.66
CA LYS A 154 -9.28 -12.38 4.34
C LYS A 154 -10.13 -13.21 5.30
N ALA A 155 -10.08 -12.93 6.59
CA ALA A 155 -10.89 -13.61 7.60
C ALA A 155 -12.39 -13.37 7.35
N ARG A 156 -12.77 -12.13 7.02
CA ARG A 156 -14.13 -11.78 6.63
C ARG A 156 -14.63 -12.61 5.45
N ASN A 157 -13.80 -12.76 4.41
CA ASN A 157 -14.19 -13.46 3.17
C ASN A 157 -14.51 -14.96 3.38
N VAL A 158 -14.20 -15.51 4.54
CA VAL A 158 -14.58 -16.87 4.94
C VAL A 158 -15.60 -16.92 6.08
N GLY A 159 -16.26 -15.79 6.34
CA GLY A 159 -17.36 -15.69 7.31
C GLY A 159 -16.93 -15.34 8.73
N PHE A 160 -15.64 -15.03 8.98
CA PHE A 160 -15.20 -14.56 10.30
C PHE A 160 -15.26 -13.03 10.36
N ASP A 161 -16.47 -12.51 10.62
CA ASP A 161 -16.75 -11.07 10.71
C ASP A 161 -17.89 -10.79 11.71
N TRP A 162 -18.05 -9.54 12.08
CA TRP A 162 -19.15 -9.08 12.92
C TRP A 162 -20.49 -9.10 12.15
N GLU A 163 -21.56 -9.48 12.82
CA GLU A 163 -22.91 -9.40 12.25
C GLU A 163 -23.35 -7.96 12.03
N GLU A 164 -23.12 -7.11 13.06
CA GLU A 164 -23.41 -5.69 13.02
C GLU A 164 -22.13 -4.88 13.17
N ARG A 165 -21.88 -3.95 12.26
CA ARG A 165 -20.63 -3.17 12.23
C ARG A 165 -20.43 -2.29 13.48
N GLU A 166 -21.53 -1.91 14.15
CA GLU A 166 -21.50 -1.10 15.35
C GLU A 166 -20.86 -1.83 16.55
N GLN A 167 -20.94 -3.15 16.59
CA GLN A 167 -20.38 -3.99 17.64
C GLN A 167 -18.85 -3.85 17.74
N VAL A 168 -18.17 -3.48 16.66
CA VAL A 168 -16.72 -3.27 16.68
C VAL A 168 -16.28 -2.20 17.68
N TRP A 169 -17.13 -1.20 17.94
CA TRP A 169 -16.80 -0.12 18.87
C TRP A 169 -16.78 -0.58 20.32
N ASP A 170 -17.51 -1.61 20.68
CA ASP A 170 -17.44 -2.19 22.02
C ASP A 170 -16.11 -2.93 22.20
N LYS A 171 -15.65 -3.64 21.15
CA LYS A 171 -14.30 -4.25 21.18
C LYS A 171 -13.20 -3.19 21.25
N VAL A 172 -13.28 -2.10 20.50
CA VAL A 172 -12.34 -0.98 20.59
C VAL A 172 -12.25 -0.41 22.00
N LYS A 173 -13.40 -0.24 22.69
CA LYS A 173 -13.44 0.25 24.08
C LYS A 173 -12.83 -0.75 25.06
N GLU A 174 -13.09 -2.05 24.85
CA GLU A 174 -12.51 -3.14 25.62
C GLU A 174 -10.97 -3.08 25.54
N GLU A 175 -10.41 -3.09 24.35
CA GLU A 175 -8.95 -3.04 24.14
C GLU A 175 -8.29 -1.78 24.73
N ILE A 176 -8.97 -0.63 24.60
CA ILE A 176 -8.49 0.61 25.23
C ILE A 176 -8.48 0.46 26.77
N GLY A 177 -9.49 -0.20 27.34
CA GLY A 177 -9.56 -0.44 28.77
C GLY A 177 -8.47 -1.38 29.26
N GLU A 178 -8.18 -2.45 28.53
CA GLU A 178 -7.12 -3.41 28.81
C GLU A 178 -5.74 -2.75 28.73
N PHE A 179 -5.47 -1.97 27.67
CA PHE A 179 -4.26 -1.15 27.55
C PHE A 179 -4.08 -0.20 28.75
N GLN A 180 -5.12 0.54 29.13
CA GLN A 180 -5.06 1.47 30.26
C GLN A 180 -4.78 0.74 31.60
N ALA A 181 -5.34 -0.45 31.77
CA ALA A 181 -5.10 -1.25 32.96
C ALA A 181 -3.64 -1.71 33.08
N GLU A 182 -3.02 -2.15 31.97
CA GLU A 182 -1.62 -2.56 31.98
C GLU A 182 -0.66 -1.38 32.12
N VAL A 183 -0.98 -0.22 31.54
CA VAL A 183 -0.24 1.03 31.81
C VAL A 183 -0.28 1.38 33.31
N ALA A 184 -1.44 1.28 33.97
CA ALA A 184 -1.60 1.54 35.39
C ALA A 184 -0.80 0.56 36.27
N ARG A 185 -0.62 -0.68 35.81
CA ARG A 185 0.19 -1.74 36.46
C ARG A 185 1.70 -1.55 36.21
N MET A 186 2.09 -0.64 35.33
CA MET A 186 3.48 -0.43 34.87
C MET A 186 4.10 -1.68 34.20
N ASP A 187 3.29 -2.58 33.65
CA ASP A 187 3.75 -3.71 32.85
C ASP A 187 3.92 -3.26 31.39
N LYS A 188 5.12 -2.83 31.05
CA LYS A 188 5.44 -2.29 29.72
C LYS A 188 5.24 -3.31 28.60
N GLN A 189 5.57 -4.58 28.84
CA GLN A 189 5.45 -5.61 27.81
C GLN A 189 3.97 -5.89 27.51
N LYS A 190 3.16 -6.06 28.52
CA LYS A 190 1.72 -6.26 28.33
C LYS A 190 1.04 -5.03 27.75
N ALA A 191 1.42 -3.83 28.21
CA ALA A 191 0.91 -2.60 27.62
C ALA A 191 1.24 -2.47 26.13
N GLU A 192 2.41 -2.98 25.66
CA GLU A 192 2.75 -3.03 24.24
C GLU A 192 1.87 -4.03 23.48
N GLU A 193 1.58 -5.19 24.06
CA GLU A 193 0.67 -6.20 23.50
C GLU A 193 -0.74 -5.61 23.33
N GLU A 194 -1.31 -5.06 24.42
CA GLU A 194 -2.65 -4.44 24.40
C GLU A 194 -2.75 -3.23 23.44
N PHE A 195 -1.69 -2.44 23.34
CA PHE A 195 -1.65 -1.35 22.34
C PHE A 195 -1.73 -1.90 20.91
N GLY A 196 -1.11 -3.05 20.65
CA GLY A 196 -1.25 -3.78 19.39
C GLY A 196 -2.70 -4.16 19.11
N ASP A 197 -3.42 -4.65 20.11
CA ASP A 197 -4.83 -5.05 20.01
C ASP A 197 -5.76 -3.84 19.83
N VAL A 198 -5.49 -2.70 20.49
CA VAL A 198 -6.17 -1.42 20.19
C VAL A 198 -6.01 -1.05 18.73
N MET A 199 -4.78 -1.07 18.20
CA MET A 199 -4.52 -0.74 16.79
C MET A 199 -5.24 -1.71 15.85
N PHE A 200 -5.22 -3.00 16.15
CA PHE A 200 -5.89 -4.02 15.35
C PHE A 200 -7.41 -3.85 15.32
N SER A 201 -8.02 -3.53 16.47
CA SER A 201 -9.46 -3.27 16.59
C SER A 201 -9.87 -2.00 15.83
N LEU A 202 -9.07 -0.93 15.88
CA LEU A 202 -9.30 0.30 15.12
C LEU A 202 -9.21 0.08 13.60
N ILE A 203 -8.25 -0.73 13.14
CA ILE A 203 -8.13 -1.13 11.73
C ILE A 203 -9.37 -1.91 11.30
N ASN A 204 -9.89 -2.79 12.17
CA ASN A 204 -11.12 -3.52 11.89
C ASN A 204 -12.34 -2.60 11.81
N ALA A 205 -12.45 -1.63 12.69
CA ALA A 205 -13.48 -0.61 12.60
C ALA A 205 -13.41 0.14 11.26
N ALA A 206 -12.24 0.63 10.87
CA ALA A 206 -12.05 1.28 9.58
C ALA A 206 -12.53 0.40 8.41
N ARG A 207 -12.17 -0.88 8.40
CA ARG A 207 -12.59 -1.86 7.39
C ARG A 207 -14.11 -1.99 7.30
N LEU A 208 -14.80 -2.13 8.44
CA LEU A 208 -16.26 -2.27 8.49
C LEU A 208 -16.99 -1.03 7.94
N TYR A 209 -16.39 0.16 8.12
CA TYR A 209 -16.88 1.40 7.53
C TYR A 209 -16.35 1.66 6.11
N LYS A 210 -15.67 0.68 5.48
CA LYS A 210 -15.08 0.78 4.14
C LYS A 210 -14.05 1.90 4.00
N ILE A 211 -13.34 2.19 5.07
CA ILE A 211 -12.24 3.14 5.12
C ILE A 211 -10.94 2.36 5.00
N ASN A 212 -10.06 2.77 4.10
CA ASN A 212 -8.69 2.28 4.09
C ASN A 212 -7.91 3.00 5.20
N PRO A 213 -7.44 2.28 6.26
CA PRO A 213 -6.80 2.94 7.40
C PRO A 213 -5.42 3.51 7.07
N ASP A 214 -4.70 2.93 6.11
CA ASP A 214 -3.39 3.40 5.66
C ASP A 214 -3.54 4.74 4.92
N ASN A 215 -4.42 4.81 3.92
CA ASN A 215 -4.72 6.06 3.23
C ASN A 215 -5.24 7.14 4.19
N ALA A 216 -6.11 6.77 5.14
CA ALA A 216 -6.66 7.72 6.10
C ALA A 216 -5.58 8.31 7.02
N LEU A 217 -4.65 7.47 7.47
CA LEU A 217 -3.51 7.91 8.28
C LEU A 217 -2.56 8.77 7.46
N GLU A 218 -2.26 8.38 6.21
CA GLU A 218 -1.39 9.16 5.33
C GLU A 218 -1.96 10.56 5.02
N HIS A 219 -3.24 10.68 4.74
CA HIS A 219 -3.90 11.99 4.63
C HIS A 219 -3.73 12.84 5.90
N THR A 220 -3.73 12.20 7.07
CA THR A 220 -3.51 12.90 8.34
C THR A 220 -2.05 13.30 8.51
N ASN A 221 -1.09 12.45 8.11
CA ASN A 221 0.33 12.76 8.10
C ASN A 221 0.62 13.97 7.21
N GLN A 222 0.14 13.96 5.97
CA GLN A 222 0.32 15.07 5.03
C GLN A 222 -0.32 16.37 5.54
N LYS A 223 -1.51 16.28 6.14
CA LYS A 223 -2.17 17.42 6.79
C LYS A 223 -1.32 17.98 7.93
N PHE A 224 -0.76 17.11 8.78
CA PHE A 224 0.12 17.51 9.86
C PHE A 224 1.38 18.20 9.33
N ILE A 225 2.05 17.60 8.35
CA ILE A 225 3.27 18.14 7.72
C ILE A 225 3.01 19.53 7.14
N ARG A 226 1.93 19.71 6.38
CA ARG A 226 1.60 21.03 5.79
C ARG A 226 1.40 22.10 6.86
N ARG A 227 0.68 21.78 7.93
CA ARG A 227 0.43 22.73 9.02
C ARG A 227 1.69 23.02 9.82
N PHE A 228 2.50 22.01 10.07
CA PHE A 228 3.78 22.18 10.78
C PHE A 228 4.77 23.02 9.98
N ASN A 229 4.86 22.79 8.66
CA ASN A 229 5.65 23.62 7.75
C ASN A 229 5.19 25.09 7.77
N TYR A 230 3.89 25.35 7.94
CA TYR A 230 3.38 26.71 8.13
C TYR A 230 3.92 27.33 9.42
N VAL A 231 3.85 26.60 10.53
CA VAL A 231 4.40 27.04 11.83
C VAL A 231 5.89 27.34 11.72
N GLU A 232 6.66 26.42 11.13
CA GLU A 232 8.10 26.56 10.92
C GLU A 232 8.44 27.79 10.04
N ALA A 233 7.77 27.94 8.91
CA ALA A 233 7.99 29.05 7.99
C ALA A 233 7.70 30.42 8.64
N HIS A 234 6.71 30.52 9.53
CA HIS A 234 6.40 31.74 10.25
C HIS A 234 7.41 32.03 11.35
N SER A 235 7.85 31.00 12.08
CA SER A 235 8.92 31.12 13.08
C SER A 235 10.22 31.65 12.45
N ILE A 236 10.63 31.07 11.30
CA ILE A 236 11.83 31.50 10.57
C ILE A 236 11.72 32.95 10.07
N LYS A 237 10.55 33.36 9.54
CA LYS A 237 10.31 34.74 9.08
C LYS A 237 10.43 35.76 10.20
N GLU A 238 10.05 35.38 11.41
CA GLU A 238 10.18 36.23 12.62
C GLU A 238 11.56 36.16 13.25
N GLY A 239 12.51 35.41 12.66
CA GLY A 239 13.85 35.20 13.19
C GLY A 239 13.89 34.43 14.52
N ARG A 240 12.84 33.67 14.81
CA ARG A 240 12.71 32.86 16.04
C ARG A 240 13.04 31.39 15.75
N ASN A 241 13.65 30.73 16.74
CA ASN A 241 13.82 29.29 16.72
C ASN A 241 12.57 28.63 17.31
N LEU A 242 12.09 27.53 16.71
CA LEU A 242 10.96 26.75 17.23
C LEU A 242 11.17 26.31 18.69
N HIS A 243 12.41 26.01 19.08
CA HIS A 243 12.77 25.67 20.47
C HIS A 243 12.52 26.78 21.47
N ASP A 244 12.51 28.02 20.99
CA ASP A 244 12.34 29.21 21.86
C ASP A 244 10.86 29.64 21.95
N MET A 245 9.98 28.94 21.21
CA MET A 245 8.54 29.17 21.22
C MET A 245 7.84 28.29 22.26
N THR A 246 6.84 28.85 22.89
CA THR A 246 5.94 28.06 23.74
C THR A 246 4.96 27.25 22.88
N LEU A 247 4.43 26.18 23.45
CA LEU A 247 3.39 25.38 22.77
C LEU A 247 2.16 26.25 22.38
N GLU A 248 1.79 27.20 23.23
CA GLU A 248 0.68 28.12 22.98
C GLU A 248 0.92 29.03 21.78
N GLU A 249 2.14 29.52 21.59
CA GLU A 249 2.53 30.32 20.41
C GLU A 249 2.50 29.48 19.13
N MET A 250 3.01 28.25 19.18
CA MET A 250 2.97 27.31 18.05
C MET A 250 1.52 26.92 17.71
N ASP A 251 0.66 26.72 18.71
CA ASP A 251 -0.75 26.37 18.53
C ASP A 251 -1.56 27.48 17.86
N LYS A 252 -1.26 28.74 18.14
CA LYS A 252 -1.85 29.89 17.41
C LYS A 252 -1.54 29.82 15.91
N LEU A 253 -0.30 29.60 15.54
CA LEU A 253 0.11 29.45 14.13
C LEU A 253 -0.53 28.19 13.49
N TRP A 254 -0.68 27.14 14.27
CA TRP A 254 -1.36 25.94 13.83
C TRP A 254 -2.86 26.16 13.52
N GLU A 255 -3.57 26.88 14.37
CA GLU A 255 -4.98 27.24 14.13
C GLU A 255 -5.13 28.23 12.96
N GLU A 256 -4.15 29.12 12.73
CA GLU A 256 -4.10 29.96 11.53
C GLU A 256 -3.94 29.11 10.26
N ALA A 257 -3.01 28.14 10.23
CA ALA A 257 -2.84 27.22 9.13
C ALA A 257 -4.14 26.48 8.82
N LYS A 258 -4.80 25.97 9.86
CA LYS A 258 -6.08 25.27 9.76
C LYS A 258 -7.22 26.16 9.24
N ALA A 259 -7.23 27.44 9.60
CA ALA A 259 -8.20 28.41 9.09
C ALA A 259 -7.98 28.74 7.61
N LEU A 260 -6.73 28.81 7.16
CA LEU A 260 -6.37 29.03 5.76
C LEU A 260 -6.79 27.84 4.86
N GLU A 261 -6.56 26.61 5.31
CA GLU A 261 -7.01 25.41 4.59
C GLU A 261 -8.53 25.39 4.38
N LYS A 262 -9.31 25.86 5.36
CA LYS A 262 -10.78 25.95 5.26
C LYS A 262 -11.28 27.03 4.28
N LYS A 263 -10.47 28.04 3.99
CA LYS A 263 -10.84 29.15 3.08
C LYS A 263 -10.42 28.86 1.62
N GLY A 264 -9.53 27.92 1.42
CA GLY A 264 -9.04 27.51 0.09
C GLY A 264 -9.78 26.33 -0.54
N ASN A 265 -10.69 25.71 0.23
CA ASN A 265 -11.68 24.73 -0.23
C ASN A 265 -13.04 25.43 -0.36
#